data_7049193acdf4b8ff470be71ed51dfef9
#
_entry.id   7049193acdf4b8ff470be71ed51dfef9
#
_cell.length_a   1.000
_cell.length_b   1.000
_cell.length_c   1.000
_cell.angle_alpha   90.00
_cell.angle_beta   90.00
_cell.angle_gamma   90.00
#
_symmetry.space_group_name_H-M   'P 1'
#
loop_
_entity.id
_entity.type
_entity.pdbx_description
1 polymer ?
#
loop_
_entity_poly.entity_id
_entity_poly.type
_entity_poly.pdbx_seq_one_letter_code
_entity_poly.pdbx_strand_id
1 'polypeptide(L)'
;MTIYNINFGIGWASSGVEYAQAYRAKLLRQINQSAKFIFLDFISSENIQTLTHNIGFKDDEVIWLYQYFSDIKIAPTTYTIDQLIQDLGNPVTARIQTGKVLRLYIGNDQSYVSCYLKEEDKEVVDRAEFVVNGMLIRKDYYSYVRTFSEYYAPKDNRAKVYMRQFYNEDGSVVYREYIDGNSSIYVFDDARLYSKQQFVAYFMQQLHLTSDDIVIIDRSTKVGQAILENKGPSKVGIVVHAEHYSENSTDDTHILWNNFYEYVFSKAPFIDFYITATDLQNKILSEQFKKYTSYQPRIRTIPVGSLQQLKYPKEHRQPYSMLTASRLASEKHVDWIVKAAIKAKKEVPKLRFDIYGHGGEKSNIENIIKENHAED
;
A
#
# COMPACT_ATOMS: atom_id res chain seq x y z
N MET A 1 -3.40 22.72 13.45
CA MET A 1 -2.46 21.58 13.54
C MET A 1 -3.10 20.35 12.94
N THR A 2 -2.53 19.82 11.88
CA THR A 2 -2.90 18.55 11.25
C THR A 2 -1.72 17.58 11.28
N ILE A 3 -1.95 16.30 11.49
CA ILE A 3 -0.93 15.25 11.44
C ILE A 3 -1.04 14.53 10.10
N TYR A 4 -0.02 14.68 9.24
CA TYR A 4 0.07 14.03 7.94
C TYR A 4 0.92 12.77 8.05
N ASN A 5 0.32 11.61 7.80
CA ASN A 5 0.99 10.31 7.91
C ASN A 5 1.29 9.79 6.51
N ILE A 6 2.56 9.61 6.17
CA ILE A 6 3.00 9.24 4.82
C ILE A 6 3.41 7.77 4.77
N ASN A 7 2.83 7.04 3.81
CA ASN A 7 3.19 5.68 3.44
C ASN A 7 3.33 5.55 1.91
N PHE A 8 3.89 4.44 1.44
CA PHE A 8 3.97 4.17 0.02
C PHE A 8 2.60 3.82 -0.55
N GLY A 9 2.12 2.62 -0.27
CA GLY A 9 0.92 2.08 -0.87
C GLY A 9 0.08 1.30 0.12
N ILE A 10 -1.03 0.78 -0.38
CA ILE A 10 -1.94 -0.10 0.31
C ILE A 10 -2.46 -1.14 -0.69
N GLY A 11 -2.76 -2.32 -0.23
CA GLY A 11 -3.30 -3.41 -1.06
C GLY A 11 -4.22 -4.32 -0.26
N TRP A 12 -4.79 -5.34 -0.91
CA TRP A 12 -5.64 -6.33 -0.26
C TRP A 12 -4.96 -7.03 0.91
N ALA A 13 -3.66 -7.32 0.78
CA ALA A 13 -2.83 -7.88 1.83
C ALA A 13 -2.03 -6.76 2.51
N SER A 14 -2.69 -5.96 3.33
CA SER A 14 -2.05 -4.88 4.09
C SER A 14 -1.00 -5.43 5.05
N SER A 15 0.12 -4.73 5.16
CA SER A 15 1.19 -5.06 6.09
C SER A 15 0.96 -4.46 7.48
N GLY A 16 1.82 -4.82 8.44
CA GLY A 16 1.78 -4.23 9.78
C GLY A 16 1.90 -2.71 9.80
N VAL A 17 2.51 -2.10 8.77
CA VAL A 17 2.65 -0.63 8.68
C VAL A 17 1.31 0.05 8.40
N GLU A 18 0.53 -0.46 7.44
CA GLU A 18 -0.81 0.06 7.13
C GLU A 18 -1.75 -0.13 8.32
N TYR A 19 -1.68 -1.28 9.01
CA TYR A 19 -2.45 -1.49 10.25
C TYR A 19 -2.01 -0.55 11.38
N ALA A 20 -0.71 -0.27 11.54
CA ALA A 20 -0.22 0.71 12.51
C ALA A 20 -0.78 2.11 12.23
N GLN A 21 -0.85 2.51 10.97
CA GLN A 21 -1.49 3.77 10.57
C GLN A 21 -3.00 3.77 10.86
N ALA A 22 -3.71 2.67 10.58
CA ALA A 22 -5.14 2.55 10.87
C ALA A 22 -5.43 2.62 12.39
N TYR A 23 -4.59 2.02 13.23
CA TYR A 23 -4.68 2.18 14.69
C TYR A 23 -4.42 3.62 15.11
N ARG A 24 -3.42 4.28 14.53
CA ARG A 24 -3.12 5.70 14.78
C ARG A 24 -4.29 6.59 14.36
N ALA A 25 -4.91 6.35 13.21
CA ALA A 25 -6.12 7.04 12.75
C ALA A 25 -7.24 6.96 13.80
N LYS A 26 -7.49 5.76 14.32
CA LYS A 26 -8.51 5.55 15.34
C LYS A 26 -8.22 6.32 16.62
N LEU A 27 -6.96 6.29 17.10
CA LEU A 27 -6.57 7.00 18.33
C LEU A 27 -6.66 8.51 18.15
N LEU A 28 -6.20 9.05 17.01
CA LEU A 28 -6.29 10.48 16.72
C LEU A 28 -7.74 10.98 16.65
N ARG A 29 -8.64 10.18 16.08
CA ARG A 29 -10.10 10.48 16.12
C ARG A 29 -10.65 10.53 17.54
N GLN A 30 -10.22 9.60 18.41
CA GLN A 30 -10.70 9.58 19.80
C GLN A 30 -10.35 10.85 20.60
N ILE A 31 -9.24 11.49 20.26
CA ILE A 31 -8.80 12.75 20.89
C ILE A 31 -9.15 13.98 20.04
N ASN A 32 -9.99 13.84 19.02
CA ASN A 32 -10.39 14.89 18.09
C ASN A 32 -9.19 15.61 17.41
N GLN A 33 -8.10 14.89 17.18
CA GLN A 33 -6.93 15.41 16.48
C GLN A 33 -7.08 15.20 14.96
N SER A 34 -7.02 16.32 14.20
CA SER A 34 -7.03 16.27 12.72
C SER A 34 -5.84 15.47 12.20
N ALA A 35 -6.12 14.50 11.32
CA ALA A 35 -5.08 13.70 10.68
C ALA A 35 -5.43 13.37 9.22
N LYS A 36 -4.38 13.24 8.39
CA LYS A 36 -4.46 12.77 7.00
C LYS A 36 -3.50 11.60 6.80
N PHE A 37 -3.89 10.65 5.97
CA PHE A 37 -3.13 9.45 5.63
C PHE A 37 -2.85 9.45 4.13
N ILE A 38 -1.58 9.63 3.79
CA ILE A 38 -1.10 9.87 2.43
C ILE A 38 -0.50 8.58 1.88
N PHE A 39 -0.97 8.17 0.71
CA PHE A 39 -0.47 7.03 -0.05
C PHE A 39 0.19 7.53 -1.33
N LEU A 40 1.50 7.23 -1.51
CA LEU A 40 2.32 7.80 -2.57
C LEU A 40 2.43 6.90 -3.81
N ASP A 41 2.15 5.59 -3.70
CA ASP A 41 2.26 4.68 -4.83
C ASP A 41 1.04 4.72 -5.74
N PHE A 42 1.27 4.36 -7.01
CA PHE A 42 0.20 4.18 -7.97
C PHE A 42 -0.54 2.85 -7.69
N ILE A 43 -1.85 2.94 -7.58
CA ILE A 43 -2.73 1.82 -7.25
C ILE A 43 -3.79 1.71 -8.34
N SER A 44 -3.82 0.56 -9.04
CA SER A 44 -4.81 0.24 -10.08
C SER A 44 -5.46 -1.14 -9.89
N SER A 45 -5.07 -1.85 -8.83
CA SER A 45 -5.61 -3.18 -8.53
C SER A 45 -7.02 -3.14 -7.93
N GLU A 46 -7.39 -2.02 -7.35
CA GLU A 46 -8.68 -1.75 -6.72
C GLU A 46 -8.84 -0.24 -6.50
N ASN A 47 -10.08 0.24 -6.32
CA ASN A 47 -10.33 1.60 -5.85
C ASN A 47 -9.67 1.79 -4.47
N ILE A 48 -8.86 2.84 -4.32
CA ILE A 48 -8.17 3.13 -3.06
C ILE A 48 -9.11 3.26 -1.87
N GLN A 49 -10.31 3.80 -2.10
CA GLN A 49 -11.35 3.90 -1.05
C GLN A 49 -11.70 2.52 -0.48
N THR A 50 -11.89 1.52 -1.33
CA THR A 50 -12.18 0.14 -0.88
C THR A 50 -11.06 -0.40 0.00
N LEU A 51 -9.81 -0.22 -0.42
CA LEU A 51 -8.63 -0.71 0.31
C LEU A 51 -8.47 -0.02 1.68
N THR A 52 -8.63 1.30 1.72
CA THR A 52 -8.46 2.09 2.94
C THR A 52 -9.64 1.88 3.91
N HIS A 53 -10.86 1.82 3.41
CA HIS A 53 -12.06 1.57 4.20
C HIS A 53 -12.01 0.20 4.89
N ASN A 54 -11.53 -0.83 4.20
CA ASN A 54 -11.41 -2.20 4.73
C ASN A 54 -10.55 -2.32 5.99
N ILE A 55 -9.56 -1.44 6.17
CA ILE A 55 -8.72 -1.43 7.37
C ILE A 55 -9.07 -0.32 8.36
N GLY A 56 -10.12 0.48 8.07
CA GLY A 56 -10.76 1.38 9.02
C GLY A 56 -10.38 2.85 8.90
N PHE A 57 -9.86 3.32 7.76
CA PHE A 57 -9.77 4.75 7.46
C PHE A 57 -11.13 5.31 7.04
N LYS A 58 -11.36 6.60 7.28
CA LYS A 58 -12.46 7.36 6.70
C LYS A 58 -12.02 8.01 5.39
N ASP A 59 -12.95 8.20 4.47
CA ASP A 59 -12.66 8.72 3.13
C ASP A 59 -12.06 10.13 3.19
N ASP A 60 -12.53 10.98 4.10
CA ASP A 60 -12.04 12.34 4.33
C ASP A 60 -10.65 12.41 4.99
N GLU A 61 -10.13 11.30 5.52
CA GLU A 61 -8.79 11.20 6.10
C GLU A 61 -7.73 10.79 5.07
N VAL A 62 -8.14 10.24 3.92
CA VAL A 62 -7.25 9.65 2.91
C VAL A 62 -6.85 10.67 1.87
N ILE A 63 -5.56 10.71 1.55
CA ILE A 63 -5.00 11.42 0.41
C ILE A 63 -4.23 10.42 -0.45
N TRP A 64 -4.60 10.31 -1.71
CA TRP A 64 -3.82 9.54 -2.68
C TRP A 64 -3.11 10.50 -3.64
N LEU A 65 -1.79 10.42 -3.70
CA LEU A 65 -0.94 11.31 -4.49
C LEU A 65 -1.45 11.51 -5.91
N TYR A 66 -1.86 10.43 -6.57
CA TYR A 66 -2.28 10.46 -7.99
C TYR A 66 -3.64 11.11 -8.21
N GLN A 67 -4.48 11.20 -7.18
CA GLN A 67 -5.80 11.86 -7.25
C GLN A 67 -5.81 13.25 -6.60
N TYR A 68 -4.76 13.61 -5.86
CA TYR A 68 -4.69 14.85 -5.08
C TYR A 68 -4.92 16.13 -5.89
N PHE A 69 -4.47 16.15 -7.13
CA PHE A 69 -4.54 17.34 -8.00
C PHE A 69 -5.88 17.49 -8.75
N SER A 70 -6.77 16.51 -8.63
CA SER A 70 -8.13 16.55 -9.18
C SER A 70 -9.15 16.98 -8.11
N ASP A 71 -10.34 17.39 -8.56
CA ASP A 71 -11.47 17.68 -7.68
C ASP A 71 -12.28 16.42 -7.28
N ILE A 72 -11.93 15.23 -7.84
CA ILE A 72 -12.55 13.97 -7.52
C ILE A 72 -12.24 13.56 -6.08
N LYS A 73 -13.26 13.25 -5.29
CA LYS A 73 -13.14 12.82 -3.89
C LYS A 73 -12.79 11.34 -3.77
N ILE A 74 -12.12 10.98 -2.68
CA ILE A 74 -12.01 9.57 -2.28
C ILE A 74 -13.41 9.08 -1.92
N ALA A 75 -13.94 8.15 -2.72
CA ALA A 75 -15.31 7.67 -2.60
C ALA A 75 -15.44 6.24 -3.15
N PRO A 76 -16.46 5.48 -2.73
CA PRO A 76 -16.71 4.15 -3.25
C PRO A 76 -17.04 4.16 -4.74
N THR A 77 -16.84 3.02 -5.39
CA THR A 77 -17.22 2.86 -6.80
C THR A 77 -18.73 2.71 -6.91
N THR A 78 -19.37 3.62 -7.65
CA THR A 78 -20.81 3.64 -7.93
C THR A 78 -21.14 3.90 -9.39
N TYR A 79 -20.13 4.06 -10.25
CA TYR A 79 -20.31 4.29 -11.69
C TYR A 79 -20.98 3.09 -12.36
N THR A 80 -22.07 3.34 -13.13
CA THR A 80 -22.94 2.28 -13.65
C THR A 80 -22.62 1.92 -15.10
N ILE A 81 -23.10 0.73 -15.54
CA ILE A 81 -23.04 0.30 -16.95
C ILE A 81 -23.79 1.29 -17.85
N ASP A 82 -24.93 1.82 -17.42
CA ASP A 82 -25.71 2.77 -18.22
C ASP A 82 -24.95 4.08 -18.42
N GLN A 83 -24.28 4.60 -17.40
CA GLN A 83 -23.39 5.74 -17.51
C GLN A 83 -22.27 5.46 -18.51
N LEU A 84 -21.63 4.28 -18.42
CA LEU A 84 -20.60 3.90 -19.37
C LEU A 84 -21.11 3.86 -20.80
N ILE A 85 -22.29 3.29 -21.06
CA ILE A 85 -22.89 3.21 -22.39
C ILE A 85 -23.21 4.60 -22.93
N GLN A 86 -23.69 5.49 -22.07
CA GLN A 86 -23.92 6.90 -22.44
C GLN A 86 -22.62 7.58 -22.84
N ASP A 87 -21.54 7.38 -22.07
CA ASP A 87 -20.23 7.97 -22.33
C ASP A 87 -19.54 7.40 -23.59
N LEU A 88 -19.89 6.16 -24.00
CA LEU A 88 -19.37 5.57 -25.24
C LEU A 88 -19.82 6.34 -26.49
N GLY A 89 -21.01 6.94 -26.47
CA GLY A 89 -21.55 7.71 -27.58
C GLY A 89 -21.81 6.90 -28.86
N ASN A 90 -21.65 5.58 -28.81
CA ASN A 90 -21.86 4.65 -29.92
C ASN A 90 -22.85 3.55 -29.52
N PRO A 91 -23.70 3.04 -30.46
CA PRO A 91 -24.64 2.00 -30.16
C PRO A 91 -23.92 0.70 -29.81
N VAL A 92 -24.37 0.07 -28.73
CA VAL A 92 -23.94 -1.28 -28.33
C VAL A 92 -24.76 -2.30 -29.14
N THR A 93 -24.09 -3.14 -29.94
CA THR A 93 -24.71 -4.11 -30.82
C THR A 93 -25.01 -5.44 -30.13
N ALA A 94 -24.23 -5.83 -29.13
CA ALA A 94 -24.45 -7.02 -28.34
C ALA A 94 -23.87 -6.87 -26.92
N ARG A 95 -24.45 -7.60 -25.96
CA ARG A 95 -23.99 -7.69 -24.57
C ARG A 95 -23.82 -9.16 -24.19
N ILE A 96 -22.62 -9.53 -23.69
CA ILE A 96 -22.34 -10.90 -23.26
C ILE A 96 -21.67 -10.83 -21.90
N GLN A 97 -22.29 -11.41 -20.87
CA GLN A 97 -21.74 -11.47 -19.52
C GLN A 97 -21.22 -12.87 -19.19
N THR A 98 -20.05 -12.93 -18.56
CA THR A 98 -19.46 -14.14 -18.01
C THR A 98 -18.88 -13.81 -16.62
N GLY A 99 -19.56 -14.26 -15.57
CA GLY A 99 -19.22 -13.89 -14.21
C GLY A 99 -19.22 -12.35 -14.02
N LYS A 100 -18.16 -11.80 -13.48
CA LYS A 100 -18.00 -10.34 -13.27
C LYS A 100 -17.58 -9.57 -14.53
N VAL A 101 -17.47 -10.19 -15.68
CA VAL A 101 -17.05 -9.52 -16.91
C VAL A 101 -18.22 -9.42 -17.87
N LEU A 102 -18.67 -8.19 -18.15
CA LEU A 102 -19.64 -7.86 -19.17
C LEU A 102 -18.92 -7.30 -20.40
N ARG A 103 -19.07 -7.94 -21.57
CA ARG A 103 -18.58 -7.39 -22.84
C ARG A 103 -19.68 -6.64 -23.58
N LEU A 104 -19.38 -5.43 -23.98
CA LEU A 104 -20.21 -4.57 -24.81
C LEU A 104 -19.57 -4.47 -26.19
N TYR A 105 -20.19 -5.03 -27.21
CA TYR A 105 -19.70 -5.00 -28.58
C TYR A 105 -20.13 -3.72 -29.30
N ILE A 106 -19.21 -3.12 -30.07
CA ILE A 106 -19.41 -1.86 -30.78
C ILE A 106 -19.05 -2.07 -32.24
N GLY A 107 -20.05 -2.21 -33.08
CA GLY A 107 -19.89 -2.39 -34.52
C GLY A 107 -19.55 -3.82 -34.92
N ASN A 108 -18.29 -4.25 -34.82
CA ASN A 108 -17.84 -5.59 -35.20
C ASN A 108 -17.39 -6.43 -34.02
N ASP A 109 -17.25 -7.76 -34.20
CA ASP A 109 -16.90 -8.71 -33.14
C ASP A 109 -15.45 -8.54 -32.59
N GLN A 110 -14.62 -7.76 -33.26
CA GLN A 110 -13.22 -7.52 -32.84
C GLN A 110 -13.05 -6.23 -32.03
N SER A 111 -14.11 -5.42 -31.90
CA SER A 111 -14.11 -4.16 -31.14
C SER A 111 -15.17 -4.19 -30.05
N TYR A 112 -14.72 -4.16 -28.79
CA TYR A 112 -15.59 -4.29 -27.64
C TYR A 112 -15.01 -3.58 -26.41
N VAL A 113 -15.85 -3.35 -25.41
CA VAL A 113 -15.44 -2.90 -24.08
C VAL A 113 -15.73 -4.01 -23.07
N SER A 114 -14.69 -4.49 -22.38
CA SER A 114 -14.84 -5.42 -21.26
C SER A 114 -15.03 -4.64 -19.97
N CYS A 115 -16.25 -4.64 -19.44
CA CYS A 115 -16.58 -4.02 -18.15
C CYS A 115 -16.34 -5.05 -17.04
N TYR A 116 -15.46 -4.73 -16.11
CA TYR A 116 -15.24 -5.52 -14.90
C TYR A 116 -16.15 -4.98 -13.81
N LEU A 117 -17.12 -5.79 -13.36
CA LEU A 117 -18.10 -5.40 -12.36
C LEU A 117 -17.56 -5.63 -10.95
N LYS A 118 -17.96 -4.78 -10.02
CA LYS A 118 -17.65 -4.96 -8.58
C LYS A 118 -18.19 -6.29 -8.06
N GLU A 119 -19.44 -6.60 -8.41
CA GLU A 119 -20.13 -7.84 -8.08
C GLU A 119 -20.87 -8.32 -9.34
N GLU A 120 -21.08 -9.64 -9.44
CA GLU A 120 -21.64 -10.26 -10.64
C GLU A 120 -23.09 -9.82 -10.93
N ASP A 121 -23.85 -9.56 -9.87
CA ASP A 121 -25.25 -9.18 -9.91
C ASP A 121 -25.50 -7.67 -9.83
N LYS A 122 -24.43 -6.87 -9.77
CA LYS A 122 -24.51 -5.41 -9.71
C LYS A 122 -24.02 -4.76 -10.99
N GLU A 123 -24.74 -3.77 -11.46
CA GLU A 123 -24.38 -2.99 -12.65
C GLU A 123 -23.36 -1.89 -12.38
N VAL A 124 -22.46 -2.10 -11.40
CA VAL A 124 -21.42 -1.15 -11.01
C VAL A 124 -20.10 -1.56 -11.64
N VAL A 125 -19.53 -0.64 -12.43
CA VAL A 125 -18.27 -0.84 -13.18
C VAL A 125 -17.09 -0.39 -12.35
N ASP A 126 -16.18 -1.31 -12.05
CA ASP A 126 -14.90 -1.00 -11.42
C ASP A 126 -13.88 -0.50 -12.45
N ARG A 127 -13.80 -1.19 -13.58
CA ARG A 127 -12.86 -0.93 -14.66
C ARG A 127 -13.46 -1.31 -16.01
N ALA A 128 -13.16 -0.55 -17.05
CA ALA A 128 -13.49 -0.86 -18.44
C ALA A 128 -12.23 -0.99 -19.31
N GLU A 129 -12.11 -2.08 -20.07
CA GLU A 129 -11.01 -2.34 -20.99
C GLU A 129 -11.49 -2.21 -22.44
N PHE A 130 -10.93 -1.27 -23.17
CA PHE A 130 -11.27 -0.97 -24.56
C PHE A 130 -10.38 -1.77 -25.50
N VAL A 131 -10.98 -2.64 -26.28
CA VAL A 131 -10.31 -3.48 -27.28
C VAL A 131 -10.80 -3.06 -28.67
N VAL A 132 -9.86 -2.74 -29.55
CA VAL A 132 -10.13 -2.36 -30.96
C VAL A 132 -9.31 -3.28 -31.86
N ASN A 133 -9.97 -3.95 -32.81
CA ASN A 133 -9.36 -4.95 -33.68
C ASN A 133 -8.53 -5.99 -32.90
N GLY A 134 -9.08 -6.48 -31.79
CA GLY A 134 -8.43 -7.47 -30.92
C GLY A 134 -7.28 -6.94 -30.06
N MET A 135 -6.95 -5.64 -30.12
CA MET A 135 -5.87 -5.05 -29.35
C MET A 135 -6.40 -4.19 -28.21
N LEU A 136 -5.90 -4.41 -27.00
CA LEU A 136 -6.17 -3.52 -25.87
C LEU A 136 -5.50 -2.16 -26.10
N ILE A 137 -6.29 -1.10 -26.11
CA ILE A 137 -5.82 0.27 -26.34
C ILE A 137 -5.94 1.17 -25.12
N ARG A 138 -6.93 0.93 -24.26
CA ARG A 138 -7.21 1.76 -23.09
C ARG A 138 -7.87 0.96 -21.98
N LYS A 139 -7.57 1.33 -20.73
CA LYS A 139 -8.34 0.94 -19.53
C LYS A 139 -8.79 2.19 -18.82
N ASP A 140 -10.05 2.26 -18.47
CA ASP A 140 -10.63 3.32 -17.66
C ASP A 140 -10.96 2.77 -16.27
N TYR A 141 -10.67 3.56 -15.24
CA TYR A 141 -10.91 3.22 -13.84
C TYR A 141 -11.91 4.19 -13.22
N TYR A 142 -12.82 3.66 -12.41
CA TYR A 142 -13.97 4.41 -11.93
C TYR A 142 -14.07 4.39 -10.40
N SER A 143 -14.50 5.53 -9.85
CA SER A 143 -15.17 5.64 -8.57
C SER A 143 -16.66 5.95 -8.81
N TYR A 144 -17.15 7.12 -8.45
CA TYR A 144 -18.47 7.61 -8.90
C TYR A 144 -18.41 8.30 -10.28
N VAL A 145 -17.20 8.60 -10.74
CA VAL A 145 -16.87 9.08 -12.08
C VAL A 145 -15.60 8.38 -12.57
N ARG A 146 -15.18 8.63 -13.82
CA ARG A 146 -13.90 8.15 -14.34
C ARG A 146 -12.76 8.92 -13.67
N THR A 147 -11.89 8.21 -12.94
CA THR A 147 -10.78 8.80 -12.18
C THR A 147 -9.52 8.96 -13.02
N PHE A 148 -9.13 7.92 -13.72
CA PHE A 148 -7.97 7.92 -14.62
C PHE A 148 -8.12 6.86 -15.72
N SER A 149 -7.30 7.02 -16.78
CA SER A 149 -7.18 6.04 -17.86
C SER A 149 -5.73 5.64 -18.06
N GLU A 150 -5.50 4.38 -18.40
CA GLU A 150 -4.23 3.84 -18.91
C GLU A 150 -4.34 3.62 -20.41
N TYR A 151 -3.36 4.10 -21.16
CA TYR A 151 -3.25 3.93 -22.61
C TYR A 151 -2.16 2.95 -22.96
N TYR A 152 -2.47 2.04 -23.89
CA TYR A 152 -1.62 0.92 -24.24
C TYR A 152 -1.18 1.00 -25.69
N ALA A 153 0.07 0.61 -25.95
CA ALA A 153 0.62 0.40 -27.27
C ALA A 153 1.23 -1.02 -27.38
N PRO A 154 1.20 -1.65 -28.56
CA PRO A 154 1.84 -2.93 -28.75
C PRO A 154 3.37 -2.79 -28.66
N LYS A 155 4.00 -3.61 -27.82
CA LYS A 155 5.46 -3.74 -27.70
C LYS A 155 5.77 -5.19 -27.36
N ASP A 156 6.62 -5.85 -28.17
CA ASP A 156 7.01 -7.25 -28.02
C ASP A 156 5.80 -8.21 -27.90
N ASN A 157 4.82 -8.08 -28.80
CA ASN A 157 3.54 -8.83 -28.81
C ASN A 157 2.71 -8.73 -27.52
N ARG A 158 2.90 -7.68 -26.74
CA ARG A 158 2.12 -7.39 -25.51
C ARG A 158 1.63 -5.96 -25.49
N ALA A 159 0.45 -5.74 -24.94
CA ALA A 159 -0.01 -4.40 -24.65
C ALA A 159 0.79 -3.83 -23.47
N LYS A 160 1.59 -2.79 -23.72
CA LYS A 160 2.35 -2.06 -22.67
C LYS A 160 1.74 -0.69 -22.45
N VAL A 161 1.52 -0.32 -21.20
CA VAL A 161 1.11 1.03 -20.83
C VAL A 161 2.24 2.00 -21.16
N TYR A 162 1.88 3.10 -21.85
CA TYR A 162 2.84 4.16 -22.20
C TYR A 162 2.41 5.53 -21.65
N MET A 163 1.13 5.67 -21.26
CA MET A 163 0.59 6.93 -20.73
C MET A 163 -0.57 6.64 -19.78
N ARG A 164 -0.65 7.45 -18.72
CA ARG A 164 -1.85 7.60 -17.89
C ARG A 164 -2.37 9.01 -17.98
N GLN A 165 -3.67 9.17 -17.87
CA GLN A 165 -4.36 10.44 -17.89
C GLN A 165 -5.32 10.52 -16.70
N PHE A 166 -5.21 11.60 -15.94
CA PHE A 166 -5.99 11.81 -14.71
C PHE A 166 -7.00 12.94 -14.94
N TYR A 167 -8.18 12.79 -14.39
CA TYR A 167 -9.32 13.64 -14.71
C TYR A 167 -9.88 14.38 -13.51
N ASN A 168 -10.63 15.46 -13.80
CA ASN A 168 -11.59 16.08 -12.91
C ASN A 168 -12.97 15.40 -13.05
N GLU A 169 -13.92 15.74 -12.15
CA GLU A 169 -15.29 15.24 -12.19
C GLU A 169 -16.00 15.49 -13.51
N ASP A 170 -15.73 16.62 -14.16
CA ASP A 170 -16.27 16.99 -15.47
C ASP A 170 -15.60 16.27 -16.65
N GLY A 171 -14.62 15.41 -16.40
CA GLY A 171 -13.85 14.69 -17.40
C GLY A 171 -12.72 15.48 -18.04
N SER A 172 -12.50 16.73 -17.65
CA SER A 172 -11.32 17.51 -18.08
C SER A 172 -10.03 16.87 -17.54
N VAL A 173 -8.93 17.04 -18.30
CA VAL A 173 -7.65 16.42 -17.95
C VAL A 173 -6.88 17.31 -17.00
N VAL A 174 -6.52 16.79 -15.84
CA VAL A 174 -5.70 17.49 -14.84
C VAL A 174 -4.21 17.40 -15.20
N TYR A 175 -3.73 16.18 -15.45
CA TYR A 175 -2.34 15.94 -15.87
C TYR A 175 -2.20 14.59 -16.57
N ARG A 176 -1.03 14.39 -17.20
CA ARG A 176 -0.64 13.13 -17.85
C ARG A 176 0.66 12.61 -17.26
N GLU A 177 0.74 11.29 -17.13
CA GLU A 177 1.98 10.55 -16.83
C GLU A 177 2.40 9.80 -18.09
N TYR A 178 3.57 10.11 -18.63
CA TYR A 178 4.19 9.33 -19.71
C TYR A 178 5.17 8.34 -19.11
N ILE A 179 5.09 7.10 -19.56
CA ILE A 179 5.76 5.96 -18.93
C ILE A 179 6.71 5.29 -19.93
N ASP A 180 7.98 5.14 -19.54
CA ASP A 180 8.97 4.33 -20.26
C ASP A 180 9.73 3.46 -19.26
N GLY A 181 9.39 2.17 -19.25
CA GLY A 181 9.93 1.21 -18.29
C GLY A 181 9.65 1.61 -16.84
N ASN A 182 10.72 1.91 -16.10
CA ASN A 182 10.63 2.35 -14.69
C ASN A 182 10.66 3.87 -14.53
N SER A 183 10.67 4.62 -15.62
CA SER A 183 10.73 6.08 -15.61
C SER A 183 9.37 6.66 -15.97
N SER A 184 9.03 7.79 -15.34
CA SER A 184 7.79 8.53 -15.61
C SER A 184 8.07 10.02 -15.71
N ILE A 185 7.35 10.69 -16.61
CA ILE A 185 7.29 12.14 -16.73
C ILE A 185 5.84 12.56 -16.48
N TYR A 186 5.64 13.48 -15.53
CA TYR A 186 4.31 14.01 -15.20
C TYR A 186 4.16 15.40 -15.82
N VAL A 187 3.10 15.59 -16.57
CA VAL A 187 2.85 16.80 -17.35
C VAL A 187 1.56 17.47 -16.91
N PHE A 188 1.70 18.56 -16.17
CA PHE A 188 0.65 19.49 -15.80
C PHE A 188 0.62 20.68 -16.79
N ASP A 189 -0.38 21.51 -16.72
CA ASP A 189 -0.44 22.73 -17.55
C ASP A 189 0.71 23.69 -17.23
N ASP A 190 1.05 23.82 -15.95
CA ASP A 190 2.05 24.74 -15.40
C ASP A 190 3.39 24.07 -15.02
N ALA A 191 3.47 22.73 -14.99
CA ALA A 191 4.65 22.02 -14.54
C ALA A 191 5.01 20.79 -15.38
N ARG A 192 6.31 20.47 -15.43
CA ARG A 192 6.88 19.27 -16.04
C ARG A 192 7.81 18.61 -15.04
N LEU A 193 7.48 17.38 -14.60
CA LEU A 193 8.20 16.68 -13.55
C LEU A 193 8.79 15.39 -14.13
N TYR A 194 10.09 15.22 -14.04
CA TYR A 194 10.84 14.19 -14.77
C TYR A 194 11.14 12.94 -13.93
N SER A 195 10.57 12.86 -12.75
CA SER A 195 10.72 11.68 -11.89
C SER A 195 9.63 11.61 -10.82
N LYS A 196 9.46 10.42 -10.24
CA LYS A 196 8.58 10.22 -9.07
C LYS A 196 9.00 11.11 -7.89
N GLN A 197 10.30 11.33 -7.69
CA GLN A 197 10.81 12.20 -6.63
C GLN A 197 10.37 13.65 -6.84
N GLN A 198 10.46 14.17 -8.07
CA GLN A 198 9.95 15.50 -8.38
C GLN A 198 8.43 15.59 -8.22
N PHE A 199 7.69 14.52 -8.56
CA PHE A 199 6.25 14.49 -8.37
C PHE A 199 5.88 14.53 -6.87
N VAL A 200 6.59 13.76 -6.02
CA VAL A 200 6.41 13.84 -4.56
C VAL A 200 6.82 15.23 -4.02
N ALA A 201 7.92 15.81 -4.51
CA ALA A 201 8.34 17.15 -4.10
C ALA A 201 7.29 18.22 -4.44
N TYR A 202 6.76 18.18 -5.65
CA TYR A 202 5.68 19.08 -6.10
C TYR A 202 4.43 18.91 -5.23
N PHE A 203 4.02 17.67 -4.97
CA PHE A 203 2.89 17.39 -4.08
C PHE A 203 3.11 17.94 -2.65
N MET A 204 4.29 17.74 -2.07
CA MET A 204 4.61 18.28 -0.74
C MET A 204 4.53 19.80 -0.67
N GLN A 205 4.96 20.49 -1.72
CA GLN A 205 4.85 21.96 -1.85
C GLN A 205 3.38 22.41 -1.91
N GLN A 206 2.51 21.67 -2.62
CA GLN A 206 1.08 21.98 -2.74
C GLN A 206 0.27 21.68 -1.46
N LEU A 207 0.81 20.94 -0.51
CA LEU A 207 0.18 20.75 0.80
C LEU A 207 0.19 22.02 1.66
N HIS A 208 1.04 23.00 1.34
CA HIS A 208 1.17 24.29 2.07
C HIS A 208 1.29 24.09 3.58
N LEU A 209 2.16 23.14 4.00
CA LEU A 209 2.35 22.77 5.39
C LEU A 209 2.85 23.97 6.23
N THR A 210 2.34 24.09 7.45
CA THR A 210 2.67 25.17 8.40
C THR A 210 3.54 24.66 9.55
N SER A 211 4.07 25.58 10.37
CA SER A 211 4.84 25.22 11.59
C SER A 211 4.02 24.45 12.64
N ASP A 212 2.71 24.52 12.57
CA ASP A 212 1.81 23.78 13.46
C ASP A 212 1.58 22.35 13.01
N ASP A 213 1.90 22.03 11.75
CA ASP A 213 1.64 20.71 11.18
C ASP A 213 2.78 19.74 11.49
N ILE A 214 2.44 18.46 11.55
CA ILE A 214 3.39 17.38 11.80
C ILE A 214 3.30 16.38 10.64
N VAL A 215 4.45 16.06 10.05
CA VAL A 215 4.58 14.99 9.05
C VAL A 215 5.18 13.76 9.72
N ILE A 216 4.47 12.65 9.76
CA ILE A 216 4.96 11.36 10.23
C ILE A 216 5.22 10.47 9.01
N ILE A 217 6.47 10.03 8.84
CA ILE A 217 6.89 9.19 7.72
C ILE A 217 7.00 7.75 8.22
N ASP A 218 6.10 6.88 7.76
CA ASP A 218 6.12 5.45 8.08
C ASP A 218 7.04 4.66 7.13
N ARG A 219 7.19 5.13 5.88
CA ARG A 219 8.14 4.58 4.91
C ARG A 219 8.80 5.69 4.12
N SER A 220 10.13 5.79 4.23
CA SER A 220 10.94 6.86 3.61
C SER A 220 11.72 6.43 2.36
N THR A 221 11.81 5.12 2.09
CA THR A 221 12.63 4.59 1.00
C THR A 221 12.28 5.24 -0.35
N LYS A 222 13.29 5.72 -1.07
CA LYS A 222 13.19 6.39 -2.39
C LYS A 222 12.48 7.75 -2.39
N VAL A 223 11.73 8.14 -1.36
CA VAL A 223 10.96 9.41 -1.31
C VAL A 223 11.36 10.30 -0.13
N GLY A 224 12.13 9.79 0.83
CA GLY A 224 12.51 10.54 2.03
C GLY A 224 13.16 11.87 1.73
N GLN A 225 14.02 11.96 0.70
CA GLN A 225 14.65 13.21 0.27
C GLN A 225 13.60 14.22 -0.22
N ALA A 226 12.73 13.80 -1.13
CA ALA A 226 11.70 14.68 -1.68
C ALA A 226 10.78 15.23 -0.58
N ILE A 227 10.44 14.41 0.42
CA ILE A 227 9.61 14.84 1.55
C ILE A 227 10.38 15.80 2.46
N LEU A 228 11.61 15.46 2.91
CA LEU A 228 12.36 16.27 3.86
C LEU A 228 12.76 17.65 3.30
N GLU A 229 13.11 17.72 2.02
CA GLU A 229 13.49 18.98 1.36
C GLU A 229 12.27 19.88 1.08
N ASN A 230 11.04 19.33 1.04
CA ASN A 230 9.82 20.07 0.70
C ASN A 230 8.76 20.07 1.82
N LYS A 231 9.15 19.73 3.05
CA LYS A 231 8.26 19.74 4.22
C LYS A 231 7.83 21.14 4.68
N GLY A 232 8.40 22.19 4.10
CA GLY A 232 8.19 23.56 4.57
C GLY A 232 8.59 23.71 6.05
N PRO A 233 7.88 24.55 6.83
CA PRO A 233 8.18 24.74 8.26
C PRO A 233 7.62 23.65 9.17
N SER A 234 6.96 22.60 8.66
CA SER A 234 6.36 21.54 9.47
C SER A 234 7.39 20.72 10.23
N LYS A 235 6.98 20.14 11.34
CA LYS A 235 7.78 19.18 12.10
C LYS A 235 7.73 17.80 11.44
N VAL A 236 8.84 17.04 11.53
CA VAL A 236 8.92 15.70 10.95
C VAL A 236 9.27 14.65 11.99
N GLY A 237 8.50 13.57 12.00
CA GLY A 237 8.79 12.35 12.74
C GLY A 237 8.98 11.15 11.82
N ILE A 238 9.90 10.26 12.17
CA ILE A 238 10.14 8.99 11.45
C ILE A 238 9.73 7.82 12.33
N VAL A 239 8.98 6.88 11.76
CA VAL A 239 8.63 5.63 12.46
C VAL A 239 9.59 4.52 12.04
N VAL A 240 10.19 3.88 13.04
CA VAL A 240 11.11 2.74 12.85
C VAL A 240 10.35 1.45 13.09
N HIS A 241 9.83 0.86 12.01
CA HIS A 241 8.94 -0.32 12.05
C HIS A 241 9.66 -1.68 12.07
N ALA A 242 10.95 -1.69 11.73
CA ALA A 242 11.72 -2.92 11.58
C ALA A 242 13.09 -2.80 12.27
N GLU A 243 13.89 -3.85 12.17
CA GLU A 243 15.28 -3.82 12.57
C GLU A 243 16.01 -2.72 11.80
N HIS A 244 16.72 -1.86 12.51
CA HIS A 244 17.24 -0.60 11.98
C HIS A 244 18.73 -0.65 11.61
N TYR A 245 19.42 -1.75 11.90
CA TYR A 245 20.83 -1.98 11.59
C TYR A 245 21.13 -3.46 11.38
N SER A 246 22.29 -3.79 10.86
CA SER A 246 22.79 -5.16 10.74
C SER A 246 23.77 -5.46 11.86
N GLU A 247 23.41 -6.33 12.81
CA GLU A 247 24.26 -6.72 13.92
C GLU A 247 25.58 -7.36 13.44
N ASN A 248 25.48 -8.26 12.45
CA ASN A 248 26.65 -8.97 11.88
C ASN A 248 27.60 -8.09 11.06
N SER A 249 27.21 -6.85 10.76
CA SER A 249 27.99 -5.90 9.97
C SER A 249 28.24 -4.61 10.76
N THR A 250 28.18 -4.69 12.08
CA THR A 250 28.42 -3.56 13.01
C THR A 250 29.55 -3.93 13.94
N ASP A 251 30.54 -3.03 14.08
CA ASP A 251 31.69 -3.18 14.97
C ASP A 251 31.87 -1.95 15.86
N ASP A 252 33.03 -1.81 16.54
CA ASP A 252 33.26 -0.69 17.47
C ASP A 252 33.36 0.67 16.79
N THR A 253 33.64 0.72 15.49
CA THR A 253 33.89 1.93 14.71
C THR A 253 32.85 2.21 13.65
N HIS A 254 32.17 1.20 13.15
CA HIS A 254 31.25 1.29 12.04
C HIS A 254 29.89 0.63 12.35
N ILE A 255 28.84 1.21 11.84
CA ILE A 255 27.48 0.64 11.86
C ILE A 255 26.93 0.56 10.44
N LEU A 256 26.36 -0.58 10.09
CA LEU A 256 25.59 -0.71 8.86
C LEU A 256 24.11 -0.52 9.19
N TRP A 257 23.62 0.68 8.91
CA TRP A 257 22.18 0.96 9.01
C TRP A 257 21.40 0.16 7.98
N ASN A 258 20.19 -0.25 8.34
CA ASN A 258 19.29 -0.84 7.37
C ASN A 258 18.92 0.18 6.29
N ASN A 259 18.94 -0.23 5.02
CA ASN A 259 18.66 0.62 3.86
C ASN A 259 17.32 1.37 3.92
N PHE A 260 16.37 0.86 4.71
CA PHE A 260 15.09 1.56 4.92
C PHE A 260 15.25 2.86 5.73
N TYR A 261 16.29 2.96 6.55
CA TYR A 261 16.48 4.08 7.51
C TYR A 261 17.76 4.86 7.30
N GLU A 262 18.75 4.33 6.59
CA GLU A 262 20.09 4.94 6.41
C GLU A 262 19.99 6.42 6.02
N TYR A 263 19.19 6.73 4.99
CA TYR A 263 19.03 8.11 4.54
C TYR A 263 18.46 9.01 5.65
N VAL A 264 17.36 8.63 6.29
CA VAL A 264 16.73 9.47 7.33
C VAL A 264 17.59 9.55 8.60
N PHE A 265 18.39 8.55 8.91
CA PHE A 265 19.36 8.64 10.01
C PHE A 265 20.53 9.58 9.69
N SER A 266 21.01 9.59 8.44
CA SER A 266 22.03 10.57 8.00
C SER A 266 21.52 12.01 7.99
N LYS A 267 20.19 12.21 7.95
CA LYS A 267 19.52 13.52 7.99
C LYS A 267 18.90 13.84 9.36
N ALA A 268 19.33 13.18 10.42
CA ALA A 268 18.81 13.35 11.78
C ALA A 268 18.69 14.80 12.26
N PRO A 269 19.62 15.76 11.94
CA PRO A 269 19.47 17.16 12.32
C PRO A 269 18.23 17.87 11.76
N PHE A 270 17.63 17.34 10.69
CA PHE A 270 16.43 17.90 10.03
C PHE A 270 15.14 17.20 10.45
N ILE A 271 15.23 16.24 11.39
CA ILE A 271 14.11 15.40 11.87
C ILE A 271 13.87 15.72 13.34
N ASP A 272 12.65 16.09 13.70
CA ASP A 272 12.30 16.55 15.03
C ASP A 272 12.24 15.41 16.05
N PHE A 273 11.84 14.20 15.62
CA PHE A 273 11.78 13.02 16.48
C PHE A 273 11.72 11.71 15.70
N TYR A 274 12.10 10.63 16.39
CA TYR A 274 11.90 9.26 15.93
C TYR A 274 10.93 8.52 16.83
N ILE A 275 10.20 7.57 16.28
CA ILE A 275 9.27 6.67 16.99
C ILE A 275 9.78 5.25 16.84
N THR A 276 10.01 4.56 17.95
CA THR A 276 10.33 3.13 18.01
C THR A 276 9.19 2.35 18.65
N ALA A 277 9.05 1.07 18.33
CA ALA A 277 7.97 0.24 18.84
C ALA A 277 8.17 -0.23 20.29
N THR A 278 9.43 -0.33 20.75
CA THR A 278 9.79 -0.87 22.07
C THR A 278 10.86 -0.03 22.75
N ASP A 279 10.90 -0.06 24.10
CA ASP A 279 11.95 0.61 24.88
C ASP A 279 13.33 0.04 24.59
N LEU A 280 13.42 -1.25 24.31
CA LEU A 280 14.69 -1.87 23.91
C LEU A 280 15.22 -1.28 22.61
N GLN A 281 14.37 -1.17 21.58
CA GLN A 281 14.76 -0.55 20.32
C GLN A 281 15.14 0.93 20.49
N ASN A 282 14.40 1.67 21.33
CA ASN A 282 14.72 3.06 21.68
C ASN A 282 16.12 3.16 22.31
N LYS A 283 16.39 2.33 23.31
CA LYS A 283 17.68 2.29 24.01
C LYS A 283 18.83 2.00 23.04
N ILE A 284 18.71 0.91 22.26
CA ILE A 284 19.75 0.51 21.29
C ILE A 284 19.99 1.63 20.28
N LEU A 285 18.93 2.16 19.66
CA LEU A 285 19.04 3.23 18.66
C LEU A 285 19.67 4.51 19.25
N SER A 286 19.33 4.87 20.49
CA SER A 286 19.92 6.02 21.19
C SER A 286 21.41 5.85 21.45
N GLU A 287 21.83 4.66 21.91
CA GLU A 287 23.23 4.31 22.15
C GLU A 287 24.03 4.31 20.83
N GLN A 288 23.43 3.80 19.75
CA GLN A 288 24.06 3.79 18.43
C GLN A 288 24.22 5.18 17.84
N PHE A 289 23.20 6.05 17.93
CA PHE A 289 23.36 7.45 17.52
C PHE A 289 24.50 8.15 18.30
N LYS A 290 24.58 7.92 19.61
CA LYS A 290 25.64 8.46 20.44
C LYS A 290 27.02 7.93 20.05
N LYS A 291 27.15 6.65 19.68
CA LYS A 291 28.43 5.99 19.36
C LYS A 291 28.90 6.32 17.94
N TYR A 292 28.02 6.30 16.95
CA TYR A 292 28.41 6.33 15.54
C TYR A 292 28.10 7.64 14.81
N THR A 293 27.44 8.60 15.49
CA THR A 293 27.12 9.90 14.91
C THR A 293 27.45 11.04 15.85
N SER A 294 27.49 12.28 15.33
CA SER A 294 27.66 13.51 16.14
C SER A 294 26.31 14.07 16.65
N TYR A 295 25.20 13.38 16.44
CA TYR A 295 23.89 13.89 16.75
C TYR A 295 23.10 12.92 17.65
N GLN A 296 22.37 13.49 18.62
CA GLN A 296 21.51 12.74 19.52
C GLN A 296 20.04 13.16 19.28
N PRO A 297 19.30 12.38 18.48
CA PRO A 297 17.91 12.71 18.17
C PRO A 297 16.99 12.46 19.36
N ARG A 298 15.82 13.11 19.35
CA ARG A 298 14.74 12.79 20.26
C ARG A 298 14.05 11.51 19.79
N ILE A 299 14.13 10.44 20.58
CA ILE A 299 13.49 9.16 20.29
C ILE A 299 12.35 8.91 21.29
N ARG A 300 11.20 8.47 20.82
CA ARG A 300 10.02 8.16 21.62
C ARG A 300 9.59 6.72 21.40
N THR A 301 9.27 6.01 22.48
CA THR A 301 8.68 4.68 22.40
C THR A 301 7.16 4.83 22.29
N ILE A 302 6.60 4.34 21.18
CA ILE A 302 5.15 4.25 20.97
C ILE A 302 4.87 2.85 20.43
N PRO A 303 4.25 1.95 21.22
CA PRO A 303 3.95 0.58 20.79
C PRO A 303 3.10 0.55 19.51
N VAL A 304 3.41 -0.37 18.62
CA VAL A 304 2.63 -0.62 17.41
C VAL A 304 1.38 -1.43 17.74
N GLY A 305 0.24 -0.98 17.28
CA GLY A 305 -1.02 -1.66 17.46
C GLY A 305 -1.78 -1.24 18.71
N SER A 306 -3.03 -1.65 18.76
CA SER A 306 -3.92 -1.43 19.91
C SER A 306 -4.92 -2.56 20.05
N LEU A 307 -5.38 -2.78 21.27
CA LEU A 307 -6.51 -3.67 21.55
C LEU A 307 -7.80 -2.84 21.60
N GLN A 308 -8.76 -3.20 20.77
CA GLN A 308 -10.09 -2.56 20.81
C GLN A 308 -10.90 -3.02 22.00
N GLN A 309 -10.80 -4.29 22.32
CA GLN A 309 -11.41 -4.94 23.48
C GLN A 309 -10.62 -6.21 23.84
N LEU A 310 -10.64 -6.56 25.11
CA LEU A 310 -10.14 -7.86 25.54
C LEU A 310 -11.08 -8.95 25.05
N LYS A 311 -10.53 -9.95 24.36
CA LYS A 311 -11.27 -11.13 23.92
C LYS A 311 -10.79 -12.33 24.75
N TYR A 312 -11.71 -12.93 25.43
CA TYR A 312 -11.47 -14.16 26.18
C TYR A 312 -12.02 -15.34 25.37
N PRO A 313 -11.34 -16.50 25.38
CA PRO A 313 -11.87 -17.71 24.75
C PRO A 313 -13.22 -18.06 25.39
N LYS A 314 -14.22 -18.34 24.55
CA LYS A 314 -15.56 -18.76 25.00
C LYS A 314 -15.65 -20.25 25.27
N GLU A 315 -14.73 -20.99 24.72
CA GLU A 315 -14.68 -22.47 24.79
C GLU A 315 -13.35 -22.92 25.39
N HIS A 316 -13.31 -24.15 25.89
CA HIS A 316 -12.09 -24.74 26.34
C HIS A 316 -11.10 -24.91 25.19
N ARG A 317 -9.85 -24.54 25.43
CA ARG A 317 -8.77 -24.77 24.46
C ARG A 317 -8.63 -26.26 24.20
N GLN A 318 -8.45 -26.65 22.95
CA GLN A 318 -8.16 -28.03 22.61
C GLN A 318 -6.76 -28.37 23.13
N PRO A 319 -6.64 -29.41 23.96
CA PRO A 319 -5.32 -29.87 24.43
C PRO A 319 -4.44 -30.30 23.25
N TYR A 320 -3.15 -30.08 23.37
CA TYR A 320 -2.14 -30.46 22.38
C TYR A 320 -2.32 -29.78 21.00
N SER A 321 -3.06 -28.68 20.91
CA SER A 321 -3.16 -27.90 19.69
C SER A 321 -2.17 -26.73 19.67
N MET A 322 -1.50 -26.55 18.56
CA MET A 322 -0.61 -25.44 18.25
C MET A 322 -1.10 -24.70 17.00
N LEU A 323 -0.82 -23.43 16.87
CA LEU A 323 -1.07 -22.71 15.64
C LEU A 323 0.04 -21.70 15.33
N THR A 324 0.26 -21.43 14.05
CA THR A 324 1.03 -20.27 13.58
C THR A 324 0.23 -19.51 12.55
N ALA A 325 0.40 -18.17 12.54
CA ALA A 325 -0.23 -17.29 11.57
C ALA A 325 0.81 -16.25 11.11
N SER A 326 1.31 -16.40 9.87
CA SER A 326 2.30 -15.48 9.30
C SER A 326 2.35 -15.59 7.78
N ARG A 327 3.06 -14.66 7.11
CA ARG A 327 3.50 -14.93 5.74
C ARG A 327 4.39 -16.16 5.73
N LEU A 328 4.21 -17.04 4.74
CA LEU A 328 5.06 -18.20 4.55
C LEU A 328 6.29 -17.79 3.73
N ALA A 329 7.20 -17.09 4.38
CA ALA A 329 8.46 -16.60 3.83
C ALA A 329 9.64 -17.17 4.62
N SER A 330 10.81 -17.28 3.99
CA SER A 330 11.99 -17.95 4.57
C SER A 330 12.39 -17.36 5.93
N GLU A 331 12.30 -16.03 6.10
CA GLU A 331 12.62 -15.34 7.34
C GLU A 331 11.65 -15.64 8.51
N LYS A 332 10.53 -16.34 8.26
CA LYS A 332 9.58 -16.76 9.30
C LYS A 332 9.86 -18.16 9.84
N HIS A 333 10.74 -18.90 9.18
CA HIS A 333 11.18 -20.24 9.60
C HIS A 333 10.04 -21.19 9.98
N VAL A 334 8.89 -21.11 9.28
CA VAL A 334 7.74 -21.99 9.55
C VAL A 334 8.08 -23.43 9.27
N ASP A 335 8.99 -23.72 8.33
CA ASP A 335 9.55 -25.05 8.06
C ASP A 335 10.24 -25.65 9.30
N TRP A 336 10.93 -24.84 10.12
CA TRP A 336 11.54 -25.30 11.36
C TRP A 336 10.48 -25.68 12.39
N ILE A 337 9.40 -24.87 12.49
CA ILE A 337 8.30 -25.18 13.43
C ILE A 337 7.62 -26.48 13.01
N VAL A 338 7.39 -26.71 11.71
CA VAL A 338 6.82 -27.95 11.18
C VAL A 338 7.71 -29.15 11.52
N LYS A 339 9.02 -29.08 11.25
CA LYS A 339 9.97 -30.14 11.62
C LYS A 339 9.98 -30.44 13.12
N ALA A 340 9.88 -29.40 13.95
CA ALA A 340 9.79 -29.54 15.40
C ALA A 340 8.47 -30.21 15.84
N ALA A 341 7.34 -29.79 15.23
CA ALA A 341 6.03 -30.41 15.52
C ALA A 341 5.98 -31.89 15.11
N ILE A 342 6.51 -32.24 13.93
CA ILE A 342 6.63 -33.64 13.48
C ILE A 342 7.45 -34.49 14.48
N LYS A 343 8.56 -33.93 14.97
CA LYS A 343 9.37 -34.61 15.98
C LYS A 343 8.60 -34.77 17.28
N ALA A 344 7.94 -33.72 17.76
CA ALA A 344 7.17 -33.77 19.00
C ALA A 344 5.96 -34.70 18.93
N LYS A 345 5.32 -34.87 17.77
CA LYS A 345 4.17 -35.77 17.56
C LYS A 345 4.53 -37.22 17.82
N LYS A 346 5.80 -37.62 17.67
CA LYS A 346 6.27 -39.01 18.02
C LYS A 346 6.13 -39.33 19.50
N GLU A 347 6.29 -38.30 20.35
CA GLU A 347 6.13 -38.43 21.80
C GLU A 347 4.73 -38.05 22.28
N VAL A 348 4.06 -37.16 21.54
CA VAL A 348 2.70 -36.66 21.81
C VAL A 348 1.81 -36.93 20.60
N PRO A 349 1.30 -38.14 20.37
CA PRO A 349 0.54 -38.51 19.16
C PRO A 349 -0.71 -37.66 18.91
N LYS A 350 -1.27 -37.02 19.94
CA LYS A 350 -2.43 -36.15 19.88
C LYS A 350 -2.09 -34.72 19.44
N LEU A 351 -0.81 -34.40 19.22
CA LEU A 351 -0.38 -33.07 18.80
C LEU A 351 -0.98 -32.75 17.44
N ARG A 352 -1.61 -31.55 17.36
CA ARG A 352 -2.12 -30.94 16.13
C ARG A 352 -1.47 -29.58 15.94
N PHE A 353 -1.07 -29.28 14.71
CA PHE A 353 -0.46 -28.01 14.36
C PHE A 353 -1.14 -27.37 13.14
N ASP A 354 -1.87 -26.30 13.34
CA ASP A 354 -2.57 -25.56 12.30
C ASP A 354 -1.70 -24.41 11.78
N ILE A 355 -1.55 -24.30 10.45
CA ILE A 355 -0.72 -23.29 9.79
C ILE A 355 -1.60 -22.36 8.97
N TYR A 356 -1.66 -21.09 9.35
CA TYR A 356 -2.41 -20.04 8.65
C TYR A 356 -1.46 -19.09 7.93
N GLY A 357 -1.55 -19.01 6.60
CA GLY A 357 -0.73 -18.08 5.82
C GLY A 357 -0.57 -18.44 4.36
N HIS A 358 0.04 -17.53 3.64
CA HIS A 358 0.42 -17.68 2.23
C HIS A 358 1.84 -17.15 2.01
N GLY A 359 2.55 -17.67 1.00
CA GLY A 359 3.87 -17.19 0.62
C GLY A 359 4.69 -18.20 -0.15
N GLY A 360 5.91 -17.83 -0.53
CA GLY A 360 6.79 -18.64 -1.38
C GLY A 360 7.20 -19.98 -0.75
N GLU A 361 7.22 -20.09 0.59
CA GLU A 361 7.57 -21.30 1.30
C GLU A 361 6.43 -22.34 1.41
N LYS A 362 5.24 -22.03 0.91
CA LYS A 362 4.07 -22.94 1.04
C LYS A 362 4.39 -24.34 0.49
N SER A 363 4.89 -24.44 -0.73
CA SER A 363 5.19 -25.72 -1.37
C SER A 363 6.30 -26.49 -0.64
N ASN A 364 7.31 -25.80 -0.11
CA ASN A 364 8.37 -26.42 0.69
C ASN A 364 7.80 -27.01 1.98
N ILE A 365 6.94 -26.27 2.67
CA ILE A 365 6.27 -26.72 3.91
C ILE A 365 5.36 -27.92 3.63
N GLU A 366 4.54 -27.88 2.59
CA GLU A 366 3.68 -28.99 2.16
C GLU A 366 4.48 -30.25 1.82
N ASN A 367 5.64 -30.11 1.17
CA ASN A 367 6.52 -31.24 0.89
C ASN A 367 7.10 -31.86 2.16
N ILE A 368 7.56 -31.03 3.11
CA ILE A 368 8.06 -31.53 4.40
C ILE A 368 6.97 -32.32 5.15
N ILE A 369 5.73 -31.86 5.14
CA ILE A 369 4.59 -32.55 5.76
C ILE A 369 4.36 -33.90 5.09
N LYS A 370 4.30 -33.94 3.75
CA LYS A 370 4.08 -35.18 2.98
C LYS A 370 5.20 -36.20 3.13
N GLU A 371 6.46 -35.77 3.04
CA GLU A 371 7.63 -36.64 3.21
C GLU A 371 7.70 -37.30 4.59
N ASN A 372 7.07 -36.71 5.58
CA ASN A 372 7.02 -37.23 6.94
C ASN A 372 5.64 -37.83 7.32
N HIS A 373 4.73 -38.00 6.37
CA HIS A 373 3.37 -38.53 6.58
C HIS A 373 2.65 -37.87 7.78
N ALA A 374 2.67 -36.53 7.79
CA ALA A 374 2.16 -35.68 8.88
C ALA A 374 1.00 -34.77 8.46
N GLU A 375 0.14 -35.25 7.57
CA GLU A 375 -1.01 -34.51 7.04
C GLU A 375 -2.20 -34.45 8.01
N ASP A 376 -2.25 -35.31 9.05
CA ASP A 376 -3.35 -35.48 10.01
C ASP A 376 -3.26 -34.59 11.28
#